data_bc050b1a92609bd241099b13e64583f9
#
_entry.id   bc050b1a92609bd241099b13e64583f9
#
_cell.length_a   1.000
_cell.length_b   1.000
_cell.length_c   1.000
_cell.angle_alpha   90.00
_cell.angle_beta   90.00
_cell.angle_gamma   90.00
#
_symmetry.space_group_name_H-M   'P 1'
#
loop_
_entity.id
_entity.type
_entity.pdbx_description
1 polymer ?
#
loop_
_entity_poly.entity_id
_entity_poly.type
_entity_poly.pdbx_seq_one_letter_code
_entity_poly.pdbx_strand_id
1 'polypeptide(L)'
;MTRKELKKEYITKKKALKQRYKKDKHELVNEYVLKINEEPKINMTKEAPYRGVLEEIGNAISHGIGSVFSIIAFILMFLKCREPIEYVASSIYFFGLFVLFTMSCLYHSFPYGSKVKKVFRRFDYSSIYLLIGATFAPLTLMYVGGKFGLIFCICQWIIIITGITMVCVFGPGRLKWLHFPLYLILGWSALIFLPQMIKNDLIMFLFILSGGIIYTLGLIPFTIDKKVSHFLWHIFVLFGAIVQWLGIYLFMFCK
;
A
#
# COMPACT_ATOMS: atom_id res chain seq x y z
N MET A 1 -6.08 -58.10 -12.80
CA MET A 1 -6.54 -56.97 -11.96
C MET A 1 -7.64 -56.23 -12.73
N THR A 2 -8.78 -56.14 -12.15
CA THR A 2 -9.93 -55.44 -12.81
C THR A 2 -9.78 -53.92 -12.72
N ARG A 3 -10.45 -53.17 -13.59
CA ARG A 3 -10.44 -51.72 -13.57
C ARG A 3 -10.91 -51.12 -12.20
N LYS A 4 -11.74 -51.88 -11.50
CA LYS A 4 -12.27 -51.53 -10.16
C LYS A 4 -11.22 -51.69 -9.06
N GLU A 5 -10.41 -52.72 -9.15
CA GLU A 5 -9.28 -52.95 -8.23
C GLU A 5 -8.19 -51.90 -8.41
N LEU A 6 -7.82 -51.56 -9.65
CA LEU A 6 -6.86 -50.50 -9.98
C LEU A 6 -7.31 -49.15 -9.42
N LYS A 7 -8.60 -48.83 -9.55
CA LYS A 7 -9.15 -47.60 -9.04
C LYS A 7 -9.10 -47.50 -7.50
N LYS A 8 -9.36 -48.65 -6.83
CA LYS A 8 -9.30 -48.78 -5.37
C LYS A 8 -7.87 -48.61 -4.86
N GLU A 9 -6.92 -49.27 -5.53
CA GLU A 9 -5.47 -49.19 -5.22
C GLU A 9 -4.98 -47.73 -5.40
N TYR A 10 -5.31 -47.09 -6.51
CA TYR A 10 -4.97 -45.66 -6.75
C TYR A 10 -5.49 -44.73 -5.65
N ILE A 11 -6.74 -44.88 -5.23
CA ILE A 11 -7.34 -44.07 -4.18
C ILE A 11 -6.61 -44.27 -2.85
N THR A 12 -6.28 -45.52 -2.51
CA THR A 12 -5.55 -45.85 -1.29
C THR A 12 -4.15 -45.26 -1.30
N LYS A 13 -3.39 -45.45 -2.40
CA LYS A 13 -2.05 -44.86 -2.55
C LYS A 13 -2.07 -43.33 -2.50
N LYS A 14 -3.08 -42.69 -3.13
CA LYS A 14 -3.27 -41.24 -3.08
C LYS A 14 -3.53 -40.74 -1.66
N LYS A 15 -4.34 -41.45 -0.86
CA LYS A 15 -4.61 -41.12 0.54
C LYS A 15 -3.35 -41.25 1.39
N ALA A 16 -2.60 -42.34 1.24
CA ALA A 16 -1.36 -42.57 1.95
C ALA A 16 -0.31 -41.48 1.65
N LEU A 17 -0.14 -41.14 0.37
CA LEU A 17 0.77 -40.10 -0.06
C LEU A 17 0.40 -38.72 0.56
N LYS A 18 -0.90 -38.40 0.60
CA LYS A 18 -1.41 -37.16 1.20
C LYS A 18 -1.18 -37.10 2.73
N GLN A 19 -1.30 -38.26 3.40
CA GLN A 19 -1.03 -38.34 4.85
C GLN A 19 0.48 -38.21 5.13
N ARG A 20 1.33 -38.87 4.33
CA ARG A 20 2.78 -38.76 4.43
C ARG A 20 3.25 -37.33 4.20
N TYR A 21 2.77 -36.65 3.16
CA TYR A 21 3.07 -35.25 2.88
C TYR A 21 2.66 -34.32 4.04
N LYS A 22 1.49 -34.56 4.67
CA LYS A 22 1.07 -33.79 5.85
C LYS A 22 2.02 -34.01 7.03
N LYS A 23 2.46 -35.24 7.27
CA LYS A 23 3.37 -35.58 8.36
C LYS A 23 4.74 -34.94 8.16
N ASP A 24 5.34 -35.14 6.97
CA ASP A 24 6.65 -34.59 6.61
C ASP A 24 6.64 -33.04 6.69
N LYS A 25 5.55 -32.42 6.26
CA LYS A 25 5.36 -30.95 6.38
C LYS A 25 5.28 -30.49 7.84
N HIS A 26 4.62 -31.26 8.71
CA HIS A 26 4.51 -30.96 10.15
C HIS A 26 5.86 -31.12 10.86
N GLU A 27 6.61 -32.17 10.53
CA GLU A 27 7.96 -32.41 11.06
C GLU A 27 8.92 -31.30 10.64
N LEU A 28 8.90 -30.90 9.36
CA LEU A 28 9.71 -29.81 8.83
C LEU A 28 9.37 -28.48 9.54
N VAL A 29 8.09 -28.17 9.71
CA VAL A 29 7.64 -26.94 10.40
C VAL A 29 8.10 -26.97 11.87
N ASN A 30 7.97 -28.10 12.57
CA ASN A 30 8.40 -28.23 13.96
C ASN A 30 9.92 -28.11 14.09
N GLU A 31 10.69 -28.71 13.20
CA GLU A 31 12.16 -28.56 13.16
C GLU A 31 12.58 -27.10 12.99
N TYR A 32 11.93 -26.38 12.06
CA TYR A 32 12.21 -24.96 11.86
C TYR A 32 11.76 -24.10 13.04
N VAL A 33 10.62 -24.42 13.67
CA VAL A 33 10.15 -23.71 14.87
C VAL A 33 11.10 -23.92 16.06
N LEU A 34 11.63 -25.13 16.22
CA LEU A 34 12.63 -25.43 17.26
C LEU A 34 13.94 -24.66 16.99
N LYS A 35 14.45 -24.68 15.77
CA LYS A 35 15.64 -23.90 15.38
C LYS A 35 15.45 -22.38 15.55
N ILE A 36 14.26 -21.85 15.27
CA ILE A 36 13.93 -20.43 15.49
C ILE A 36 13.91 -20.10 16.99
N ASN A 37 13.49 -21.03 17.85
CA ASN A 37 13.46 -20.83 19.29
C ASN A 37 14.84 -20.99 19.96
N GLU A 38 15.77 -21.71 19.32
CA GLU A 38 17.16 -21.89 19.78
C GLU A 38 18.07 -20.73 19.34
N GLU A 39 17.72 -20.02 18.25
CA GLU A 39 18.44 -18.81 17.88
C GLU A 39 18.17 -17.66 18.88
N PRO A 40 19.20 -16.84 19.22
CA PRO A 40 19.03 -15.71 20.11
C PRO A 40 17.90 -14.84 19.56
N LYS A 41 16.88 -14.57 20.39
CA LYS A 41 15.62 -13.88 20.08
C LYS A 41 15.84 -12.76 19.05
N ILE A 42 15.78 -13.13 17.78
CA ILE A 42 15.79 -12.19 16.67
C ILE A 42 14.62 -11.25 16.96
N ASN A 43 14.92 -9.98 17.05
CA ASN A 43 13.96 -8.96 17.43
C ASN A 43 12.82 -8.98 16.38
N MET A 44 11.77 -9.74 16.64
CA MET A 44 10.67 -10.05 15.70
C MET A 44 10.01 -8.79 15.12
N THR A 45 10.18 -7.64 15.78
CA THR A 45 9.74 -6.34 15.26
C THR A 45 10.52 -5.87 14.02
N LYS A 46 11.71 -6.45 13.76
CA LYS A 46 12.54 -6.15 12.59
C LYS A 46 12.26 -7.04 11.39
N GLU A 47 11.65 -8.20 11.61
CA GLU A 47 11.35 -9.14 10.53
C GLU A 47 10.03 -8.78 9.83
N ALA A 48 9.97 -9.03 8.51
CA ALA A 48 8.73 -8.93 7.76
C ALA A 48 7.77 -10.05 8.24
N PRO A 49 6.46 -9.77 8.38
CA PRO A 49 5.51 -10.83 8.70
C PRO A 49 5.49 -11.89 7.59
N TYR A 50 5.38 -13.16 7.99
CA TYR A 50 5.23 -14.25 7.02
C TYR A 50 3.82 -14.21 6.41
N ARG A 51 3.75 -14.34 5.08
CA ARG A 51 2.50 -14.50 4.34
C ARG A 51 2.58 -15.68 3.40
N GLY A 52 1.44 -16.29 3.11
CA GLY A 52 1.37 -17.39 2.15
C GLY A 52 1.73 -16.93 0.73
N VAL A 53 2.28 -17.82 -0.08
CA VAL A 53 2.75 -17.51 -1.45
C VAL A 53 1.63 -16.90 -2.31
N LEU A 54 0.40 -17.44 -2.24
CA LEU A 54 -0.74 -16.90 -2.99
C LEU A 54 -1.14 -15.49 -2.56
N GLU A 55 -1.01 -15.18 -1.26
CA GLU A 55 -1.27 -13.84 -0.74
C GLU A 55 -0.19 -12.85 -1.21
N GLU A 56 1.09 -13.25 -1.17
CA GLU A 56 2.20 -12.43 -1.69
C GLU A 56 2.04 -12.16 -3.20
N ILE A 57 1.64 -13.15 -3.98
CA ILE A 57 1.35 -12.99 -5.41
C ILE A 57 0.19 -12.01 -5.63
N GLY A 58 -0.91 -12.17 -4.88
CA GLY A 58 -2.05 -11.26 -4.95
C GLY A 58 -1.67 -9.82 -4.61
N ASN A 59 -0.87 -9.63 -3.54
CA ASN A 59 -0.35 -8.33 -3.13
C ASN A 59 0.52 -7.70 -4.22
N ALA A 60 1.45 -8.46 -4.79
CA ALA A 60 2.33 -7.99 -5.86
C ALA A 60 1.54 -7.62 -7.13
N ILE A 61 0.59 -8.45 -7.56
CA ILE A 61 -0.20 -8.19 -8.76
C ILE A 61 -1.11 -6.97 -8.57
N SER A 62 -1.82 -6.85 -7.45
CA SER A 62 -2.73 -5.73 -7.21
C SER A 62 -2.00 -4.38 -7.25
N HIS A 63 -0.83 -4.28 -6.62
CA HIS A 63 -0.04 -3.06 -6.67
C HIS A 63 0.78 -2.92 -7.97
N GLY A 64 1.12 -4.01 -8.66
CA GLY A 64 1.62 -3.97 -10.03
C GLY A 64 0.63 -3.31 -11.00
N ILE A 65 -0.66 -3.65 -10.89
CA ILE A 65 -1.75 -2.97 -11.61
C ILE A 65 -1.80 -1.49 -11.23
N GLY A 66 -1.62 -1.16 -9.94
CA GLY A 66 -1.54 0.23 -9.48
C GLY A 66 -0.38 1.01 -10.08
N SER A 67 0.78 0.37 -10.32
CA SER A 67 1.92 1.01 -10.99
C SER A 67 1.59 1.36 -12.44
N VAL A 68 0.94 0.45 -13.17
CA VAL A 68 0.48 0.71 -14.54
C VAL A 68 -0.59 1.81 -14.56
N PHE A 69 -1.56 1.75 -13.64
CA PHE A 69 -2.55 2.81 -13.46
C PHE A 69 -1.89 4.17 -13.23
N SER A 70 -0.84 4.25 -12.41
CA SER A 70 -0.14 5.52 -12.14
C SER A 70 0.45 6.15 -13.40
N ILE A 71 1.01 5.34 -14.30
CA ILE A 71 1.55 5.81 -15.57
C ILE A 71 0.43 6.37 -16.47
N ILE A 72 -0.67 5.62 -16.61
CA ILE A 72 -1.83 6.05 -17.41
C ILE A 72 -2.42 7.33 -16.82
N ALA A 73 -2.61 7.37 -15.51
CA ALA A 73 -3.13 8.52 -14.78
C ALA A 73 -2.28 9.77 -14.99
N PHE A 74 -0.95 9.61 -14.96
CA PHE A 74 -0.01 10.71 -15.25
C PHE A 74 -0.14 11.23 -16.67
N ILE A 75 -0.12 10.33 -17.67
CA ILE A 75 -0.24 10.72 -19.08
C ILE A 75 -1.53 11.52 -19.30
N LEU A 76 -2.66 11.03 -18.74
CA LEU A 76 -3.93 11.71 -18.88
C LEU A 76 -3.95 13.12 -18.25
N MET A 77 -3.37 13.28 -17.05
CA MET A 77 -3.22 14.59 -16.41
C MET A 77 -2.26 15.49 -17.21
N PHE A 78 -1.08 14.96 -17.58
CA PHE A 78 -0.04 15.72 -18.24
C PHE A 78 -0.49 16.30 -19.60
N LEU A 79 -1.30 15.55 -20.35
CA LEU A 79 -1.90 16.01 -21.63
C LEU A 79 -2.95 17.13 -21.43
N LYS A 80 -3.45 17.31 -20.22
CA LYS A 80 -4.41 18.36 -19.88
C LYS A 80 -3.77 19.59 -19.24
N CYS A 81 -2.51 19.51 -18.83
CA CYS A 81 -1.77 20.63 -18.25
C CYS A 81 -1.62 21.79 -19.26
N ARG A 82 -1.82 23.01 -18.77
CA ARG A 82 -1.67 24.27 -19.53
C ARG A 82 -0.70 25.22 -18.84
N GLU A 83 -0.72 25.24 -17.51
CA GLU A 83 0.10 26.13 -16.69
C GLU A 83 1.27 25.39 -16.04
N PRO A 84 2.43 26.04 -15.81
CA PRO A 84 3.60 25.41 -15.19
C PRO A 84 3.30 24.70 -13.88
N ILE A 85 2.42 25.26 -13.06
CA ILE A 85 2.06 24.67 -11.75
C ILE A 85 1.32 23.35 -11.90
N GLU A 86 0.55 23.17 -12.97
CA GLU A 86 -0.18 21.91 -13.25
C GLU A 86 0.79 20.79 -13.62
N TYR A 87 1.85 21.09 -14.41
CA TYR A 87 2.92 20.14 -14.71
C TYR A 87 3.66 19.72 -13.44
N VAL A 88 3.96 20.66 -12.55
CA VAL A 88 4.61 20.38 -11.27
C VAL A 88 3.72 19.51 -10.39
N ALA A 89 2.47 19.90 -10.20
CA ALA A 89 1.53 19.18 -9.34
C ALA A 89 1.23 17.78 -9.85
N SER A 90 1.01 17.60 -11.16
CA SER A 90 0.78 16.29 -11.78
C SER A 90 2.00 15.38 -11.66
N SER A 91 3.21 15.93 -11.82
CA SER A 91 4.46 15.17 -11.68
C SER A 91 4.71 14.71 -10.25
N ILE A 92 4.47 15.56 -9.25
CA ILE A 92 4.55 15.18 -7.84
C ILE A 92 3.52 14.09 -7.52
N TYR A 93 2.30 14.25 -8.00
CA TYR A 93 1.23 13.28 -7.75
C TYR A 93 1.56 11.91 -8.38
N PHE A 94 2.01 11.91 -9.63
CA PHE A 94 2.51 10.71 -10.30
C PHE A 94 3.62 10.03 -9.50
N PHE A 95 4.62 10.79 -9.08
CA PHE A 95 5.76 10.24 -8.33
C PHE A 95 5.29 9.50 -7.08
N GLY A 96 4.37 10.07 -6.29
CA GLY A 96 3.86 9.42 -5.09
C GLY A 96 3.07 8.15 -5.38
N LEU A 97 2.16 8.19 -6.37
CA LEU A 97 1.38 7.02 -6.80
C LEU A 97 2.30 5.90 -7.30
N PHE A 98 3.20 6.23 -8.23
CA PHE A 98 4.09 5.26 -8.87
C PHE A 98 5.06 4.62 -7.87
N VAL A 99 5.67 5.43 -7.00
CA VAL A 99 6.58 4.92 -5.97
C VAL A 99 5.85 4.03 -4.99
N LEU A 100 4.66 4.41 -4.50
CA LEU A 100 3.90 3.54 -3.59
C LEU A 100 3.64 2.19 -4.22
N PHE A 101 3.00 2.17 -5.37
CA PHE A 101 2.56 0.93 -6.00
C PHE A 101 3.75 0.07 -6.43
N THR A 102 4.82 0.67 -6.98
CA THR A 102 6.01 -0.06 -7.40
C THR A 102 6.79 -0.63 -6.22
N MET A 103 7.03 0.16 -5.16
CA MET A 103 7.78 -0.32 -4.00
C MET A 103 7.03 -1.43 -3.26
N SER A 104 5.71 -1.33 -3.18
CA SER A 104 4.87 -2.36 -2.59
C SER A 104 4.85 -3.64 -3.44
N CYS A 105 4.67 -3.52 -4.75
CA CYS A 105 4.76 -4.66 -5.68
C CYS A 105 6.11 -5.39 -5.52
N LEU A 106 7.22 -4.66 -5.52
CA LEU A 106 8.56 -5.22 -5.35
C LEU A 106 8.74 -5.87 -3.96
N TYR A 107 8.29 -5.23 -2.88
CA TYR A 107 8.34 -5.81 -1.54
C TYR A 107 7.67 -7.19 -1.48
N HIS A 108 6.49 -7.32 -2.09
CA HIS A 108 5.75 -8.58 -2.11
C HIS A 108 6.33 -9.61 -3.08
N SER A 109 7.11 -9.20 -4.09
CA SER A 109 7.76 -10.10 -5.04
C SER A 109 9.01 -10.79 -4.48
N PHE A 110 9.63 -10.26 -3.42
CA PHE A 110 10.84 -10.86 -2.86
C PHE A 110 10.53 -11.96 -1.84
N PRO A 111 11.38 -13.04 -1.78
CA PRO A 111 11.18 -14.15 -0.88
C PRO A 111 11.30 -13.74 0.59
N TYR A 112 10.47 -14.37 1.43
CA TYR A 112 10.49 -14.19 2.88
C TYR A 112 11.91 -14.47 3.46
N GLY A 113 12.30 -13.70 4.48
CA GLY A 113 13.60 -13.81 5.14
C GLY A 113 14.77 -13.17 4.39
N SER A 114 14.61 -12.78 3.12
CA SER A 114 15.68 -12.16 2.35
C SER A 114 16.03 -10.74 2.85
N LYS A 115 17.33 -10.37 2.74
CA LYS A 115 17.78 -8.99 3.06
C LYS A 115 17.10 -7.97 2.17
N VAL A 116 16.86 -8.31 0.91
CA VAL A 116 16.19 -7.45 -0.08
C VAL A 116 14.76 -7.15 0.38
N LYS A 117 13.98 -8.16 0.79
CA LYS A 117 12.62 -7.97 1.30
C LYS A 117 12.58 -7.04 2.52
N LYS A 118 13.58 -7.12 3.41
CA LYS A 118 13.71 -6.21 4.57
C LYS A 118 13.92 -4.75 4.15
N VAL A 119 14.72 -4.52 3.13
CA VAL A 119 14.96 -3.17 2.57
C VAL A 119 13.69 -2.65 1.91
N PHE A 120 13.08 -3.44 1.01
CA PHE A 120 11.86 -3.03 0.30
C PHE A 120 10.66 -2.83 1.23
N ARG A 121 10.62 -3.52 2.38
CA ARG A 121 9.61 -3.22 3.41
C ARG A 121 9.71 -1.78 3.93
N ARG A 122 10.93 -1.21 4.04
CA ARG A 122 11.08 0.19 4.43
C ARG A 122 10.55 1.12 3.34
N PHE A 123 10.86 0.84 2.08
CA PHE A 123 10.33 1.61 0.95
C PHE A 123 8.81 1.53 0.85
N ASP A 124 8.22 0.34 1.00
CA ASP A 124 6.79 0.12 1.01
C ASP A 124 6.08 1.00 2.06
N TYR A 125 6.54 0.97 3.31
CA TYR A 125 5.97 1.80 4.37
C TYR A 125 6.27 3.31 4.23
N SER A 126 7.44 3.67 3.74
CA SER A 126 7.82 5.07 3.48
C SER A 126 6.99 5.68 2.35
N SER A 127 6.65 4.88 1.35
CA SER A 127 5.87 5.33 0.21
C SER A 127 4.42 5.69 0.53
N ILE A 128 3.87 5.23 1.67
CA ILE A 128 2.57 5.69 2.17
C ILE A 128 2.61 7.20 2.48
N TYR A 129 3.67 7.67 3.14
CA TYR A 129 3.87 9.10 3.37
C TYR A 129 3.98 9.88 2.06
N LEU A 130 4.74 9.34 1.09
CA LEU A 130 4.90 9.95 -0.23
C LEU A 130 3.56 10.06 -0.97
N LEU A 131 2.73 9.01 -0.93
CA LEU A 131 1.41 9.04 -1.56
C LEU A 131 0.53 10.13 -0.95
N ILE A 132 0.51 10.24 0.39
CA ILE A 132 -0.29 11.27 1.07
C ILE A 132 0.16 12.66 0.59
N GLY A 133 1.45 13.00 0.71
CA GLY A 133 1.95 14.31 0.29
C GLY A 133 1.75 14.60 -1.20
N ALA A 134 1.93 13.59 -2.02
CA ALA A 134 1.74 13.69 -3.46
C ALA A 134 0.28 13.94 -3.86
N THR A 135 -0.67 13.28 -3.18
CA THR A 135 -2.11 13.52 -3.39
C THR A 135 -2.51 14.95 -3.01
N PHE A 136 -1.84 15.53 -2.01
CA PHE A 136 -2.06 16.91 -1.60
C PHE A 136 -1.44 17.95 -2.55
N ALA A 137 -0.47 17.59 -3.38
CA ALA A 137 0.17 18.55 -4.28
C ALA A 137 -0.82 19.27 -5.21
N PRO A 138 -1.70 18.60 -5.98
CA PRO A 138 -2.73 19.28 -6.75
C PRO A 138 -3.66 20.11 -5.88
N LEU A 139 -4.10 19.59 -4.74
CA LEU A 139 -5.03 20.27 -3.84
C LEU A 139 -4.45 21.59 -3.29
N THR A 140 -3.19 21.55 -2.85
CA THR A 140 -2.55 22.70 -2.19
C THR A 140 -1.98 23.70 -3.19
N LEU A 141 -1.36 23.24 -4.28
CA LEU A 141 -0.67 24.09 -5.23
C LEU A 141 -1.61 24.69 -6.28
N MET A 142 -2.64 23.94 -6.71
CA MET A 142 -3.58 24.36 -7.76
C MET A 142 -4.91 24.82 -7.18
N TYR A 143 -5.59 23.96 -6.38
CA TYR A 143 -6.95 24.23 -5.92
C TYR A 143 -7.00 25.31 -4.84
N VAL A 144 -6.21 25.18 -3.79
CA VAL A 144 -6.10 26.20 -2.73
C VAL A 144 -5.27 27.37 -3.22
N GLY A 145 -4.10 27.08 -3.78
CA GLY A 145 -3.19 28.06 -4.36
C GLY A 145 -2.65 29.08 -3.37
N GLY A 146 -1.97 30.09 -3.92
CA GLY A 146 -1.49 31.24 -3.16
C GLY A 146 -0.52 30.89 -2.02
N LYS A 147 -0.30 31.84 -1.13
CA LYS A 147 0.64 31.67 0.01
C LYS A 147 0.17 30.59 0.99
N PHE A 148 -1.13 30.50 1.23
CA PHE A 148 -1.68 29.53 2.20
C PHE A 148 -1.48 28.09 1.71
N GLY A 149 -1.82 27.80 0.45
CA GLY A 149 -1.62 26.47 -0.13
C GLY A 149 -0.14 26.05 -0.13
N LEU A 150 0.76 26.99 -0.49
CA LEU A 150 2.20 26.71 -0.49
C LEU A 150 2.74 26.44 0.92
N ILE A 151 2.39 27.25 1.91
CA ILE A 151 2.83 27.07 3.30
C ILE A 151 2.32 25.73 3.83
N PHE A 152 1.03 25.43 3.60
CA PHE A 152 0.45 24.15 4.02
C PHE A 152 1.19 22.95 3.40
N CYS A 153 1.47 23.02 2.08
CA CYS A 153 2.24 22.00 1.37
C CYS A 153 3.63 21.81 2.03
N ILE A 154 4.37 22.89 2.26
CA ILE A 154 5.71 22.82 2.88
C ILE A 154 5.63 22.19 4.28
N CYS A 155 4.72 22.64 5.14
CA CYS A 155 4.55 22.08 6.48
C CYS A 155 4.23 20.59 6.45
N GLN A 156 3.34 20.17 5.54
CA GLN A 156 2.99 18.76 5.37
C GLN A 156 4.21 17.93 4.91
N TRP A 157 4.99 18.42 3.95
CA TRP A 157 6.19 17.73 3.49
C TRP A 157 7.29 17.63 4.54
N ILE A 158 7.42 18.60 5.44
CA ILE A 158 8.34 18.49 6.59
C ILE A 158 7.97 17.31 7.48
N ILE A 159 6.68 17.15 7.80
CA ILE A 159 6.19 16.02 8.61
C ILE A 159 6.38 14.70 7.86
N ILE A 160 6.12 14.66 6.56
CA ILE A 160 6.29 13.49 5.69
C ILE A 160 7.75 13.03 5.67
N ILE A 161 8.70 13.95 5.43
CA ILE A 161 10.14 13.65 5.39
C ILE A 161 10.58 13.12 6.76
N THR A 162 10.10 13.71 7.85
CA THR A 162 10.38 13.23 9.21
C THR A 162 9.85 11.79 9.40
N GLY A 163 8.61 11.52 8.98
CA GLY A 163 8.02 10.19 9.05
C GLY A 163 8.79 9.15 8.23
N ILE A 164 9.18 9.49 7.00
CA ILE A 164 10.03 8.64 6.14
C ILE A 164 11.36 8.34 6.81
N THR A 165 12.02 9.37 7.35
CA THR A 165 13.31 9.22 8.05
C THR A 165 13.17 8.26 9.23
N MET A 166 12.09 8.37 10.01
CA MET A 166 11.82 7.45 11.12
C MET A 166 11.61 6.01 10.66
N VAL A 167 10.86 5.78 9.55
CA VAL A 167 10.71 4.44 8.96
C VAL A 167 12.06 3.89 8.50
N CYS A 168 12.88 4.70 7.83
CA CYS A 168 14.18 4.27 7.32
C CYS A 168 15.16 3.92 8.44
N VAL A 169 15.21 4.70 9.51
CA VAL A 169 16.16 4.52 10.64
C VAL A 169 15.70 3.38 11.55
N PHE A 170 14.47 3.45 12.06
CA PHE A 170 13.98 2.54 13.09
C PHE A 170 13.30 1.29 12.53
N GLY A 171 12.92 1.32 11.25
CA GLY A 171 12.14 0.27 10.59
C GLY A 171 10.62 0.37 10.87
N PRO A 172 9.80 -0.15 9.93
CA PRO A 172 8.35 0.07 9.93
C PRO A 172 7.61 -0.61 11.10
N GLY A 173 8.23 -1.62 11.74
CA GLY A 173 7.60 -2.37 12.83
C GLY A 173 7.71 -1.71 14.21
N ARG A 174 8.70 -0.84 14.40
CA ARG A 174 9.06 -0.34 15.75
C ARG A 174 8.18 0.81 16.24
N LEU A 175 7.73 1.66 15.34
CA LEU A 175 6.96 2.88 15.65
C LEU A 175 5.56 2.85 15.02
N LYS A 176 4.91 1.69 14.93
CA LYS A 176 3.57 1.56 14.35
C LYS A 176 2.55 2.48 15.03
N TRP A 177 2.64 2.62 16.35
CA TRP A 177 1.78 3.48 17.15
C TRP A 177 1.92 4.97 16.80
N LEU A 178 3.02 5.37 16.16
CA LEU A 178 3.25 6.74 15.68
C LEU A 178 2.86 6.88 14.20
N HIS A 179 3.25 5.92 13.35
CA HIS A 179 3.02 6.02 11.91
C HIS A 179 1.53 5.99 11.54
N PHE A 180 0.73 5.11 12.16
CA PHE A 180 -0.69 5.01 11.81
C PHE A 180 -1.49 6.27 12.15
N PRO A 181 -1.40 6.86 13.35
CA PRO A 181 -2.00 8.16 13.61
C PRO A 181 -1.50 9.25 12.68
N LEU A 182 -0.20 9.29 12.36
CA LEU A 182 0.34 10.29 11.43
C LEU A 182 -0.25 10.15 10.02
N TYR A 183 -0.39 8.94 9.48
CA TYR A 183 -1.05 8.73 8.19
C TYR A 183 -2.48 9.26 8.19
N LEU A 184 -3.25 8.98 9.26
CA LEU A 184 -4.61 9.48 9.40
C LEU A 184 -4.65 11.00 9.54
N ILE A 185 -3.86 11.59 10.42
CA ILE A 185 -3.81 13.05 10.62
C ILE A 185 -3.44 13.76 9.32
N LEU A 186 -2.39 13.30 8.64
CA LEU A 186 -1.97 13.87 7.37
C LEU A 186 -3.04 13.69 6.29
N GLY A 187 -3.62 12.50 6.14
CA GLY A 187 -4.65 12.24 5.14
C GLY A 187 -5.93 13.03 5.37
N TRP A 188 -6.41 13.11 6.62
CA TRP A 188 -7.61 13.85 6.98
C TRP A 188 -7.38 15.36 7.10
N SER A 189 -6.15 15.85 7.01
CA SER A 189 -5.86 17.30 7.00
C SER A 189 -6.50 18.03 5.80
N ALA A 190 -6.94 17.31 4.76
CA ALA A 190 -7.75 17.85 3.66
C ALA A 190 -9.06 18.52 4.14
N LEU A 191 -9.59 18.14 5.31
CA LEU A 191 -10.77 18.76 5.91
C LEU A 191 -10.58 20.27 6.23
N ILE A 192 -9.33 20.74 6.32
CA ILE A 192 -9.04 22.18 6.47
C ILE A 192 -9.56 22.96 5.26
N PHE A 193 -9.59 22.34 4.08
CA PHE A 193 -10.09 22.95 2.83
C PHE A 193 -11.60 22.75 2.61
N LEU A 194 -12.27 22.04 3.54
CA LEU A 194 -13.70 21.71 3.45
C LEU A 194 -14.60 22.89 3.11
N PRO A 195 -14.51 24.07 3.78
CA PRO A 195 -15.38 25.19 3.47
C PRO A 195 -15.23 25.68 2.02
N GLN A 196 -14.01 25.72 1.51
CA GLN A 196 -13.73 26.11 0.13
C GLN A 196 -14.25 25.08 -0.87
N MET A 197 -14.07 23.77 -0.58
CA MET A 197 -14.50 22.68 -1.45
C MET A 197 -16.03 22.59 -1.53
N ILE A 198 -16.74 22.70 -0.42
CA ILE A 198 -18.22 22.68 -0.40
C ILE A 198 -18.79 23.84 -1.21
N LYS A 199 -18.17 25.03 -1.09
CA LYS A 199 -18.64 26.22 -1.79
C LYS A 199 -18.40 26.16 -3.30
N ASN A 200 -17.25 25.64 -3.73
CA ASN A 200 -16.80 25.76 -5.11
C ASN A 200 -16.98 24.49 -5.94
N ASP A 201 -16.74 23.30 -5.33
CA ASP A 201 -16.70 22.00 -6.03
C ASP A 201 -17.12 20.84 -5.12
N LEU A 202 -18.39 20.82 -4.73
CA LEU A 202 -18.94 19.80 -3.83
C LEU A 202 -18.69 18.37 -4.35
N ILE A 203 -18.80 18.15 -5.67
CA ILE A 203 -18.62 16.81 -6.25
C ILE A 203 -17.14 16.38 -6.13
N MET A 204 -16.19 17.26 -6.40
CA MET A 204 -14.77 16.98 -6.19
C MET A 204 -14.50 16.64 -4.72
N PHE A 205 -15.09 17.41 -3.78
CA PHE A 205 -14.99 17.11 -2.36
C PHE A 205 -15.48 15.70 -2.03
N LEU A 206 -16.62 15.27 -2.59
CA LEU A 206 -17.16 13.93 -2.37
C LEU A 206 -16.23 12.83 -2.87
N PHE A 207 -15.52 13.03 -3.99
CA PHE A 207 -14.49 12.09 -4.46
C PHE A 207 -13.29 12.00 -3.48
N ILE A 208 -12.80 13.16 -3.02
CA ILE A 208 -11.66 13.21 -2.07
C ILE A 208 -12.06 12.58 -0.73
N LEU A 209 -13.24 12.91 -0.22
CA LEU A 209 -13.79 12.33 1.01
C LEU A 209 -13.97 10.81 0.89
N SER A 210 -14.59 10.35 -0.20
CA SER A 210 -14.83 8.91 -0.44
C SER A 210 -13.52 8.14 -0.48
N GLY A 211 -12.49 8.65 -1.18
CA GLY A 211 -11.18 8.05 -1.18
C GLY A 211 -10.54 8.00 0.21
N GLY A 212 -10.66 9.06 1.00
CA GLY A 212 -10.21 9.09 2.40
C GLY A 212 -10.91 8.07 3.30
N ILE A 213 -12.23 7.91 3.12
CA ILE A 213 -13.02 6.88 3.81
C ILE A 213 -12.56 5.48 3.40
N ILE A 214 -12.35 5.24 2.10
CA ILE A 214 -11.88 3.95 1.58
C ILE A 214 -10.52 3.59 2.18
N TYR A 215 -9.56 4.51 2.21
CA TYR A 215 -8.26 4.30 2.87
C TYR A 215 -8.41 3.99 4.36
N THR A 216 -9.28 4.72 5.06
CA THR A 216 -9.52 4.53 6.49
C THR A 216 -10.15 3.17 6.78
N LEU A 217 -11.13 2.76 5.99
CA LEU A 217 -11.74 1.42 6.08
C LEU A 217 -10.72 0.32 5.78
N GLY A 218 -9.79 0.56 4.85
CA GLY A 218 -8.70 -0.36 4.54
C GLY A 218 -7.75 -0.62 5.71
N LEU A 219 -7.63 0.30 6.68
CA LEU A 219 -6.85 0.06 7.89
C LEU A 219 -7.44 -1.06 8.76
N ILE A 220 -8.75 -1.34 8.66
CA ILE A 220 -9.37 -2.43 9.42
C ILE A 220 -8.74 -3.78 9.04
N PRO A 221 -8.76 -4.25 7.79
CA PRO A 221 -8.08 -5.48 7.41
C PRO A 221 -6.56 -5.40 7.59
N PHE A 222 -5.94 -4.22 7.49
CA PHE A 222 -4.51 -4.05 7.72
C PHE A 222 -4.08 -4.35 9.15
N THR A 223 -4.91 -4.04 10.14
CA THR A 223 -4.65 -4.29 11.57
C THR A 223 -5.00 -5.73 11.99
N ILE A 224 -5.79 -6.44 11.17
CA ILE A 224 -6.20 -7.81 11.44
C ILE A 224 -5.16 -8.76 10.85
N ASP A 225 -4.45 -9.53 11.70
CA ASP A 225 -3.46 -10.52 11.25
C ASP A 225 -4.13 -11.86 10.88
N LYS A 226 -4.96 -11.84 9.81
CA LYS A 226 -5.64 -13.02 9.25
C LYS A 226 -5.19 -13.25 7.81
N LYS A 227 -5.40 -14.48 7.32
CA LYS A 227 -5.20 -14.81 5.90
C LYS A 227 -6.02 -13.85 5.03
N VAL A 228 -5.40 -13.38 3.93
CA VAL A 228 -6.04 -12.48 2.94
C VAL A 228 -6.30 -11.04 3.44
N SER A 229 -6.19 -10.76 4.74
CA SER A 229 -6.51 -9.43 5.25
C SER A 229 -5.57 -8.35 4.68
N HIS A 230 -4.30 -8.67 4.49
CA HIS A 230 -3.35 -7.74 3.89
C HIS A 230 -3.60 -7.52 2.40
N PHE A 231 -4.03 -8.55 1.68
CA PHE A 231 -4.47 -8.41 0.29
C PHE A 231 -5.69 -7.48 0.18
N LEU A 232 -6.67 -7.60 1.08
CA LEU A 232 -7.79 -6.66 1.13
C LEU A 232 -7.32 -5.22 1.34
N TRP A 233 -6.35 -5.00 2.23
CA TRP A 233 -5.73 -3.69 2.39
C TRP A 233 -5.20 -3.13 1.06
N HIS A 234 -4.49 -3.92 0.27
CA HIS A 234 -3.99 -3.52 -1.05
C HIS A 234 -5.10 -3.10 -2.00
N ILE A 235 -6.22 -3.83 -2.00
CA ILE A 235 -7.40 -3.50 -2.82
C ILE A 235 -8.00 -2.17 -2.38
N PHE A 236 -8.13 -1.93 -1.07
CA PHE A 236 -8.62 -0.65 -0.55
C PHE A 236 -7.70 0.51 -0.93
N VAL A 237 -6.38 0.32 -0.86
CA VAL A 237 -5.40 1.36 -1.25
C VAL A 237 -5.51 1.69 -2.73
N LEU A 238 -5.56 0.67 -3.59
CA LEU A 238 -5.71 0.87 -5.03
C LEU A 238 -7.03 1.59 -5.37
N PHE A 239 -8.13 1.14 -4.77
CA PHE A 239 -9.45 1.72 -5.04
C PHE A 239 -9.55 3.16 -4.52
N GLY A 240 -9.05 3.44 -3.32
CA GLY A 240 -8.98 4.80 -2.77
C GLY A 240 -8.17 5.75 -3.63
N ALA A 241 -7.01 5.27 -4.17
CA ALA A 241 -6.19 6.05 -5.07
C ALA A 241 -6.91 6.38 -6.40
N ILE A 242 -7.61 5.40 -6.99
CA ILE A 242 -8.38 5.61 -8.21
C ILE A 242 -9.51 6.63 -7.98
N VAL A 243 -10.25 6.50 -6.88
CA VAL A 243 -11.37 7.41 -6.58
C VAL A 243 -10.87 8.85 -6.36
N GLN A 244 -9.79 9.04 -5.60
CA GLN A 244 -9.22 10.39 -5.40
C GLN A 244 -8.64 10.96 -6.70
N TRP A 245 -7.95 10.12 -7.48
CA TRP A 245 -7.42 10.55 -8.77
C TRP A 245 -8.53 10.99 -9.73
N LEU A 246 -9.65 10.26 -9.80
CA LEU A 246 -10.79 10.66 -10.61
C LEU A 246 -11.32 12.04 -10.23
N GLY A 247 -11.48 12.32 -8.94
CA GLY A 247 -11.89 13.63 -8.48
C GLY A 247 -10.91 14.73 -8.89
N ILE A 248 -9.62 14.52 -8.67
CA ILE A 248 -8.57 15.46 -9.05
C ILE A 248 -8.53 15.65 -10.57
N TYR A 249 -8.52 14.57 -11.34
CA TYR A 249 -8.44 14.63 -12.80
C TYR A 249 -9.64 15.36 -13.43
N LEU A 250 -10.87 14.97 -13.06
CA LEU A 250 -12.07 15.51 -13.65
C LEU A 250 -12.29 16.99 -13.29
N PHE A 251 -12.00 17.39 -12.06
CA PHE A 251 -12.34 18.71 -11.54
C PHE A 251 -11.17 19.70 -11.50
N MET A 252 -9.94 19.26 -11.73
CA MET A 252 -8.77 20.14 -11.73
C MET A 252 -8.05 20.18 -13.07
N PHE A 253 -8.00 19.07 -13.83
CA PHE A 253 -7.29 18.97 -15.10
C PHE A 253 -8.21 19.00 -16.34
N CYS A 254 -9.47 18.61 -16.21
CA CYS A 254 -10.43 18.62 -17.33
C CYS A 254 -11.31 19.90 -17.38
N LYS A 255 -10.93 20.96 -16.65
CA LYS A 255 -11.61 22.27 -16.70
C LYS A 255 -11.34 23.03 -17.99
#